data_cb8f579992e550a9eeffa2e8b8fbe5ff
#
_entry.id   cb8f579992e550a9eeffa2e8b8fbe5ff
#
_cell.length_a   1.000
_cell.length_b   1.000
_cell.length_c   1.000
_cell.angle_alpha   90.00
_cell.angle_beta   90.00
_cell.angle_gamma   90.00
#
_symmetry.space_group_name_H-M   'P 1'
#
loop_
_entity.id
_entity.type
_entity.pdbx_description
1 polymer ?
#
loop_
_entity_poly.entity_id
_entity_poly.type
_entity_poly.pdbx_seq_one_letter_code
_entity_poly.pdbx_strand_id
1 'polypeptide(L)'
;MPFYRRRRVPGATYFFTVVTERRAPILCTDLARRLLHDSIEVCRRERPFELVATVLLPDHLHALWTLPEDDADYSERSAAIKSAFTHAWIESGGWEQARGRSRLVHRRRGVWQRHFWEHQIRDTADFQRHVDYIHYNPVKHGQAACPHAWKWSTFSKWVARDAYERSWCCACDGRVVKPPDFEGMEELEMA
;
A
#
# COMPACT_ATOMS: atom_id res chain seq x y z
N MET A 1 -3.29 26.87 3.19
CA MET A 1 -3.12 25.44 2.91
C MET A 1 -2.40 25.33 1.57
N PRO A 2 -1.27 24.66 1.46
CA PRO A 2 -0.64 24.47 0.16
C PRO A 2 -1.58 23.66 -0.73
N PHE A 3 -1.85 24.16 -1.94
CA PHE A 3 -2.60 23.43 -2.95
C PHE A 3 -1.71 22.30 -3.45
N TYR A 4 -1.79 21.12 -2.86
CA TYR A 4 -1.15 19.93 -3.40
C TYR A 4 -1.81 19.57 -4.74
N ARG A 5 -1.09 19.84 -5.83
CA ARG A 5 -1.51 19.40 -7.18
C ARG A 5 -0.92 18.04 -7.44
N ARG A 6 -1.77 17.04 -7.58
CA ARG A 6 -1.37 15.71 -8.02
C ARG A 6 -0.64 15.77 -9.36
N ARG A 7 0.62 15.32 -9.36
CA ARG A 7 1.35 15.16 -10.61
C ARG A 7 0.84 13.91 -11.31
N ARG A 8 0.51 14.04 -12.60
CA ARG A 8 0.11 12.94 -13.47
C ARG A 8 1.10 12.88 -14.62
N VAL A 9 2.00 11.89 -14.59
CA VAL A 9 3.02 11.68 -15.59
C VAL A 9 2.80 10.29 -16.19
N PRO A 10 2.54 10.18 -17.49
CA PRO A 10 2.40 8.89 -18.16
C PRO A 10 3.65 8.03 -17.98
N GLY A 11 3.48 6.72 -17.83
CA GLY A 11 4.59 5.78 -17.66
C GLY A 11 5.31 5.85 -16.32
N ALA A 12 4.96 6.79 -15.45
CA ALA A 12 5.68 6.98 -14.20
C ALA A 12 5.34 5.90 -13.15
N THR A 13 6.31 5.71 -12.25
CA THR A 13 6.14 4.89 -11.06
C THR A 13 5.70 5.76 -9.89
N TYR A 14 4.70 5.28 -9.14
CA TYR A 14 4.15 5.97 -7.98
C TYR A 14 4.15 5.05 -6.77
N PHE A 15 4.53 5.62 -5.64
CA PHE A 15 4.30 5.01 -4.33
C PHE A 15 2.98 5.50 -3.75
N PHE A 16 2.26 4.61 -3.06
CA PHE A 16 0.97 4.91 -2.44
C PHE A 16 0.92 4.45 -0.98
N THR A 17 0.29 5.27 -0.14
CA THR A 17 -0.20 4.85 1.18
C THR A 17 -1.72 4.95 1.18
N VAL A 18 -2.39 3.83 1.42
CA VAL A 18 -3.86 3.74 1.47
C VAL A 18 -4.27 3.21 2.83
N VAL A 19 -5.03 4.00 3.57
CA VAL A 19 -5.37 3.76 4.98
C VAL A 19 -6.86 3.45 5.13
N THR A 20 -7.19 2.54 6.02
CA THR A 20 -8.58 2.27 6.41
C THR A 20 -9.15 3.42 7.23
N GLU A 21 -10.47 3.54 7.24
CA GLU A 21 -11.13 4.58 8.03
C GLU A 21 -10.85 4.40 9.52
N ARG A 22 -10.36 5.47 10.16
CA ARG A 22 -9.94 5.48 11.58
C ARG A 22 -8.94 4.37 11.91
N ARG A 23 -8.08 4.01 10.95
CA ARG A 23 -7.08 2.95 11.07
C ARG A 23 -7.67 1.63 11.61
N ALA A 24 -8.86 1.25 11.11
CA ALA A 24 -9.51 -0.01 11.46
C ALA A 24 -8.66 -1.21 11.02
N PRO A 25 -8.27 -2.16 11.90
CA PRO A 25 -7.33 -3.24 11.59
C PRO A 25 -8.00 -4.42 10.86
N ILE A 26 -8.58 -4.17 9.68
CA ILE A 26 -9.38 -5.15 8.93
C ILE A 26 -8.61 -5.88 7.84
N LEU A 27 -7.43 -5.40 7.42
CA LEU A 27 -6.80 -5.85 6.16
C LEU A 27 -6.02 -7.16 6.28
N CYS A 28 -5.56 -7.54 7.47
CA CYS A 28 -4.72 -8.74 7.67
C CYS A 28 -5.51 -10.01 8.01
N THR A 29 -6.82 -10.06 7.72
CA THR A 29 -7.59 -11.31 7.70
C THR A 29 -7.42 -12.01 6.35
N ASP A 30 -7.50 -13.35 6.33
CA ASP A 30 -7.41 -14.10 5.06
C ASP A 30 -8.53 -13.72 4.08
N LEU A 31 -9.71 -13.38 4.58
CA LEU A 31 -10.82 -12.90 3.76
C LEU A 31 -10.47 -11.54 3.13
N ALA A 32 -10.11 -10.54 3.93
CA ALA A 32 -9.79 -9.20 3.43
C ALA A 32 -8.65 -9.24 2.43
N ARG A 33 -7.61 -10.05 2.70
CA ARG A 33 -6.47 -10.22 1.79
C ARG A 33 -6.92 -10.79 0.43
N ARG A 34 -7.76 -11.83 0.41
CA ARG A 34 -8.29 -12.39 -0.85
C ARG A 34 -9.10 -11.34 -1.61
N LEU A 35 -10.06 -10.69 -0.94
CA LEU A 35 -10.91 -9.67 -1.56
C LEU A 35 -10.10 -8.49 -2.12
N LEU A 36 -9.05 -8.07 -1.41
CA LEU A 36 -8.17 -7.01 -1.90
C LEU A 36 -7.34 -7.46 -3.10
N HIS A 37 -6.78 -8.68 -3.05
CA HIS A 37 -6.06 -9.28 -4.17
C HIS A 37 -6.95 -9.34 -5.40
N ASP A 38 -8.15 -9.88 -5.28
CA ASP A 38 -9.11 -10.02 -6.39
C ASP A 38 -9.50 -8.66 -6.97
N SER A 39 -9.71 -7.66 -6.10
CA SER A 39 -10.01 -6.28 -6.51
C SER A 39 -8.86 -5.65 -7.30
N ILE A 40 -7.62 -5.90 -6.90
CA ILE A 40 -6.42 -5.46 -7.62
C ILE A 40 -6.32 -6.17 -8.98
N GLU A 41 -6.50 -7.49 -9.02
CA GLU A 41 -6.38 -8.27 -10.27
C GLU A 41 -7.50 -7.93 -11.28
N VAL A 42 -8.72 -7.68 -10.82
CA VAL A 42 -9.80 -7.17 -11.69
C VAL A 42 -9.40 -5.80 -12.26
N CYS A 43 -8.96 -4.89 -11.43
CA CYS A 43 -8.52 -3.57 -11.88
C CYS A 43 -7.38 -3.66 -12.89
N ARG A 44 -6.39 -4.54 -12.67
CA ARG A 44 -5.24 -4.72 -13.57
C ARG A 44 -5.60 -5.28 -14.93
N ARG A 45 -6.65 -6.09 -15.01
CA ARG A 45 -7.18 -6.59 -16.31
C ARG A 45 -7.86 -5.50 -17.12
N GLU A 46 -8.60 -4.61 -16.46
CA GLU A 46 -9.33 -3.52 -17.12
C GLU A 46 -8.47 -2.27 -17.38
N ARG A 47 -7.57 -1.98 -16.46
CA ARG A 47 -6.66 -0.84 -16.46
C ARG A 47 -5.26 -1.30 -16.07
N PRO A 48 -4.46 -1.79 -17.01
CA PRO A 48 -3.16 -2.38 -16.74
C PRO A 48 -2.22 -1.45 -15.95
N PHE A 49 -1.46 -2.03 -15.03
CA PHE A 49 -0.32 -1.42 -14.34
C PHE A 49 0.56 -2.52 -13.78
N GLU A 50 1.82 -2.23 -13.57
CA GLU A 50 2.73 -3.13 -12.89
C GLU A 50 2.68 -2.90 -11.38
N LEU A 51 2.43 -3.95 -10.59
CA LEU A 51 2.55 -3.93 -9.14
C LEU A 51 3.97 -4.36 -8.78
N VAL A 52 4.84 -3.38 -8.57
CA VAL A 52 6.29 -3.58 -8.36
C VAL A 52 6.58 -4.11 -6.95
N ALA A 53 6.06 -3.44 -5.94
CA ALA A 53 6.20 -3.83 -4.55
C ALA A 53 4.93 -3.49 -3.76
N THR A 54 4.63 -4.29 -2.73
CA THR A 54 3.52 -4.01 -1.82
C THR A 54 3.72 -4.68 -0.47
N VAL A 55 3.16 -4.05 0.55
CA VAL A 55 2.98 -4.62 1.88
C VAL A 55 1.60 -4.28 2.40
N LEU A 56 0.94 -5.26 2.98
CA LEU A 56 -0.35 -5.11 3.64
C LEU A 56 -0.16 -5.18 5.15
N LEU A 57 -0.57 -4.12 5.85
CA LEU A 57 -0.59 -4.03 7.30
C LEU A 57 -2.04 -4.06 7.81
N PRO A 58 -2.28 -4.23 9.11
CA PRO A 58 -3.64 -4.39 9.62
C PRO A 58 -4.61 -3.28 9.20
N ASP A 59 -4.15 -2.04 9.12
CA ASP A 59 -4.96 -0.83 8.91
C ASP A 59 -4.57 0.00 7.69
N HIS A 60 -3.52 -0.40 6.96
CA HIS A 60 -3.08 0.29 5.76
C HIS A 60 -2.29 -0.61 4.81
N LEU A 61 -2.08 -0.13 3.61
CA LEU A 61 -1.18 -0.75 2.64
C LEU A 61 -0.26 0.30 2.04
N HIS A 62 0.96 -0.14 1.72
CA HIS A 62 1.84 0.58 0.83
C HIS A 62 2.02 -0.21 -0.46
N ALA A 63 2.06 0.50 -1.58
CA ALA A 63 2.24 -0.11 -2.89
C ALA A 63 3.07 0.78 -3.81
N LEU A 64 3.85 0.17 -4.66
CA LEU A 64 4.60 0.82 -5.74
C LEU A 64 4.05 0.31 -7.07
N TRP A 65 3.52 1.22 -7.90
CA TRP A 65 2.92 0.91 -9.20
C TRP A 65 3.64 1.64 -10.32
N THR A 66 3.91 0.94 -11.42
CA THR A 66 4.33 1.57 -12.68
C THR A 66 3.16 1.57 -13.65
N LEU A 67 2.84 2.73 -14.19
CA LEU A 67 1.75 2.92 -15.15
C LEU A 67 2.24 2.64 -16.58
N PRO A 68 1.33 2.34 -17.53
CA PRO A 68 1.66 2.28 -18.95
C PRO A 68 2.19 3.63 -19.48
N GLU A 69 2.99 3.58 -20.55
CA GLU A 69 3.67 4.76 -21.12
C GLU A 69 2.71 5.87 -21.58
N ASP A 70 1.48 5.53 -21.93
CA ASP A 70 0.44 6.43 -22.41
C ASP A 70 -0.59 6.81 -21.35
N ASP A 71 -0.44 6.34 -20.10
CA ASP A 71 -1.43 6.49 -19.04
C ASP A 71 -0.82 7.10 -17.76
N ALA A 72 -1.55 8.03 -17.16
CA ALA A 72 -1.19 8.72 -15.92
C ALA A 72 -2.28 8.62 -14.84
N ASP A 73 -3.35 7.81 -15.06
CA ASP A 73 -4.50 7.83 -14.17
C ASP A 73 -4.48 6.76 -13.07
N TYR A 74 -3.57 6.94 -12.13
CA TYR A 74 -3.53 6.14 -10.91
C TYR A 74 -4.74 6.37 -10.00
N SER A 75 -5.38 7.55 -10.09
CA SER A 75 -6.48 7.91 -9.20
C SER A 75 -7.73 7.07 -9.45
N GLU A 76 -8.07 6.81 -10.72
CA GLU A 76 -9.19 5.94 -11.09
C GLU A 76 -8.92 4.49 -10.69
N ARG A 77 -7.69 4.01 -10.86
CA ARG A 77 -7.28 2.67 -10.40
C ARG A 77 -7.46 2.52 -8.89
N SER A 78 -6.95 3.47 -8.12
CA SER A 78 -7.12 3.48 -6.66
C SER A 78 -8.59 3.53 -6.26
N ALA A 79 -9.40 4.35 -6.93
CA ALA A 79 -10.84 4.43 -6.67
C ALA A 79 -11.55 3.12 -7.00
N ALA A 80 -11.25 2.50 -8.14
CA ALA A 80 -11.83 1.22 -8.57
C ALA A 80 -11.49 0.09 -7.57
N ILE A 81 -10.22 -0.05 -7.19
CA ILE A 81 -9.78 -1.06 -6.21
C ILE A 81 -10.46 -0.85 -4.86
N LYS A 82 -10.47 0.39 -4.34
CA LYS A 82 -11.14 0.72 -3.06
C LYS A 82 -12.63 0.44 -3.11
N SER A 83 -13.29 0.72 -4.23
CA SER A 83 -14.72 0.49 -4.42
C SER A 83 -15.02 -1.00 -4.48
N ALA A 84 -14.32 -1.76 -5.32
CA ALA A 84 -14.51 -3.20 -5.49
C ALA A 84 -14.27 -3.95 -4.15
N PHE A 85 -13.16 -3.66 -3.47
CA PHE A 85 -12.89 -4.22 -2.15
C PHE A 85 -14.01 -3.89 -1.15
N THR A 86 -14.43 -2.62 -1.08
CA THR A 86 -15.47 -2.19 -0.14
C THR A 86 -16.77 -2.95 -0.36
N HIS A 87 -17.18 -3.12 -1.62
CA HIS A 87 -18.40 -3.84 -1.99
C HIS A 87 -18.31 -5.30 -1.54
N ALA A 88 -17.27 -6.00 -1.97
CA ALA A 88 -17.06 -7.40 -1.62
C ALA A 88 -16.88 -7.62 -0.10
N TRP A 89 -16.19 -6.70 0.59
CA TRP A 89 -16.01 -6.75 2.04
C TRP A 89 -17.36 -6.69 2.79
N ILE A 90 -18.21 -5.73 2.43
CA ILE A 90 -19.51 -5.56 3.07
C ILE A 90 -20.47 -6.71 2.73
N GLU A 91 -20.49 -7.18 1.49
CA GLU A 91 -21.29 -8.36 1.08
C GLU A 91 -20.88 -9.64 1.81
N SER A 92 -19.60 -9.76 2.15
CA SER A 92 -19.07 -10.87 2.95
C SER A 92 -19.31 -10.72 4.45
N GLY A 93 -20.11 -9.75 4.89
CA GLY A 93 -20.40 -9.51 6.31
C GLY A 93 -19.31 -8.68 7.03
N GLY A 94 -18.39 -8.08 6.29
CA GLY A 94 -17.37 -7.19 6.85
C GLY A 94 -17.99 -5.91 7.43
N TRP A 95 -17.42 -5.43 8.53
CA TRP A 95 -17.89 -4.21 9.18
C TRP A 95 -17.25 -2.94 8.64
N GLU A 96 -17.90 -1.81 8.81
CA GLU A 96 -17.40 -0.49 8.49
C GLU A 96 -17.52 0.48 9.67
N GLN A 97 -16.71 1.52 9.67
CA GLN A 97 -16.81 2.60 10.63
C GLN A 97 -18.10 3.41 10.44
N ALA A 98 -18.60 3.98 11.54
CA ALA A 98 -19.78 4.85 11.51
C ALA A 98 -19.59 6.00 10.51
N ARG A 99 -20.57 6.20 9.64
CA ARG A 99 -20.54 7.21 8.59
C ARG A 99 -21.03 8.55 9.12
N GLY A 100 -20.15 9.55 9.15
CA GLY A 100 -20.54 10.92 9.42
C GLY A 100 -21.44 11.51 8.30
N ARG A 101 -22.08 12.65 8.58
CA ARG A 101 -23.02 13.32 7.67
C ARG A 101 -22.48 13.50 6.24
N SER A 102 -21.23 13.93 6.09
CA SER A 102 -20.61 14.11 4.77
C SER A 102 -20.53 12.80 3.97
N ARG A 103 -20.19 11.67 4.62
CA ARG A 103 -20.14 10.35 3.97
C ARG A 103 -21.52 9.87 3.53
N LEU A 104 -22.55 10.13 4.34
CA LEU A 104 -23.94 9.78 4.02
C LEU A 104 -24.42 10.56 2.80
N VAL A 105 -24.22 11.88 2.78
CA VAL A 105 -24.60 12.75 1.65
C VAL A 105 -23.92 12.31 0.35
N HIS A 106 -22.63 11.95 0.41
CA HIS A 106 -21.88 11.53 -0.77
C HIS A 106 -21.92 10.01 -1.02
N ARG A 107 -22.78 9.26 -0.31
CA ARG A 107 -22.94 7.79 -0.40
C ARG A 107 -21.62 7.02 -0.24
N ARG A 108 -20.65 7.53 0.54
CA ARG A 108 -19.37 6.90 0.78
C ARG A 108 -19.42 5.95 1.96
N ARG A 109 -18.79 4.79 1.82
CA ARG A 109 -18.69 3.79 2.89
C ARG A 109 -17.58 4.15 3.89
N GLY A 110 -17.64 3.57 5.09
CA GLY A 110 -16.71 3.80 6.20
C GLY A 110 -15.56 2.79 6.27
N VAL A 111 -15.08 2.29 5.13
CA VAL A 111 -14.00 1.27 5.06
C VAL A 111 -12.64 1.94 4.87
N TRP A 112 -12.53 2.88 3.95
CA TRP A 112 -11.28 3.56 3.62
C TRP A 112 -11.32 5.04 3.98
N GLN A 113 -10.16 5.60 4.32
CA GLN A 113 -10.01 7.06 4.33
C GLN A 113 -10.28 7.63 2.94
N ARG A 114 -10.79 8.89 2.92
CA ARG A 114 -11.18 9.55 1.67
C ARG A 114 -10.00 9.72 0.74
N HIS A 115 -8.90 10.21 1.27
CA HIS A 115 -7.67 10.48 0.53
C HIS A 115 -6.71 9.31 0.70
N PHE A 116 -5.77 9.20 -0.21
CA PHE A 116 -4.58 8.40 -0.12
C PHE A 116 -3.40 9.33 -0.36
N TRP A 117 -2.26 8.98 0.15
CA TRP A 117 -1.03 9.68 -0.14
C TRP A 117 -0.35 9.04 -1.35
N GLU A 118 0.23 9.86 -2.23
CA GLU A 118 1.00 9.40 -3.37
C GLU A 118 2.29 10.20 -3.53
N HIS A 119 3.33 9.53 -4.00
CA HIS A 119 4.61 10.12 -4.36
C HIS A 119 5.07 9.59 -5.72
N GLN A 120 5.40 10.48 -6.65
CA GLN A 120 6.00 10.09 -7.92
C GLN A 120 7.48 9.79 -7.70
N ILE A 121 7.91 8.60 -8.06
CA ILE A 121 9.33 8.20 -8.01
C ILE A 121 10.13 9.03 -9.01
N ARG A 122 11.23 9.61 -8.55
CA ARG A 122 12.02 10.58 -9.29
C ARG A 122 13.26 9.98 -9.95
N ASP A 123 13.88 9.01 -9.28
CA ASP A 123 15.14 8.39 -9.70
C ASP A 123 15.32 7.02 -9.05
N THR A 124 16.41 6.34 -9.38
CA THR A 124 16.73 5.00 -8.87
C THR A 124 16.93 4.97 -7.35
N ALA A 125 17.52 6.02 -6.77
CA ALA A 125 17.74 6.07 -5.32
C ALA A 125 16.40 6.25 -4.58
N ASP A 126 15.53 7.10 -5.11
CA ASP A 126 14.16 7.28 -4.61
C ASP A 126 13.33 6.00 -4.73
N PHE A 127 13.45 5.29 -5.87
CA PHE A 127 12.83 3.98 -6.07
C PHE A 127 13.28 2.98 -5.01
N GLN A 128 14.60 2.82 -4.81
CA GLN A 128 15.14 1.85 -3.85
C GLN A 128 14.69 2.16 -2.42
N ARG A 129 14.74 3.43 -2.00
CA ARG A 129 14.25 3.83 -0.67
C ARG A 129 12.79 3.45 -0.44
N HIS A 130 11.92 3.63 -1.44
CA HIS A 130 10.50 3.28 -1.31
C HIS A 130 10.28 1.76 -1.31
N VAL A 131 11.05 1.01 -2.06
CA VAL A 131 11.02 -0.47 -2.02
C VAL A 131 11.49 -0.97 -0.66
N ASP A 132 12.60 -0.44 -0.14
CA ASP A 132 13.13 -0.76 1.19
C ASP A 132 12.11 -0.41 2.28
N TYR A 133 11.49 0.77 2.19
CA TYR A 133 10.44 1.20 3.11
C TYR A 133 9.26 0.23 3.11
N ILE A 134 8.76 -0.17 1.94
CA ILE A 134 7.67 -1.15 1.82
C ILE A 134 8.03 -2.45 2.52
N HIS A 135 9.23 -2.97 2.26
CA HIS A 135 9.61 -4.28 2.78
C HIS A 135 9.99 -4.26 4.27
N TYR A 136 10.54 -3.14 4.76
CA TYR A 136 10.88 -2.98 6.18
C TYR A 136 9.65 -2.63 7.05
N ASN A 137 8.57 -2.18 6.46
CA ASN A 137 7.40 -1.63 7.16
C ASN A 137 6.81 -2.54 8.24
N PRO A 138 6.69 -3.88 8.08
CA PRO A 138 6.24 -4.77 9.15
C PRO A 138 7.15 -4.77 10.37
N VAL A 139 8.45 -4.65 10.19
CA VAL A 139 9.43 -4.56 11.28
C VAL A 139 9.33 -3.21 11.96
N LYS A 140 9.24 -2.12 11.18
CA LYS A 140 9.05 -0.76 11.66
C LYS A 140 7.83 -0.64 12.59
N HIS A 141 6.74 -1.29 12.25
CA HIS A 141 5.48 -1.29 13.03
C HIS A 141 5.41 -2.41 14.09
N GLY A 142 6.50 -3.13 14.34
CA GLY A 142 6.53 -4.21 15.33
C GLY A 142 5.63 -5.41 15.03
N GLN A 143 5.20 -5.56 13.76
CA GLN A 143 4.34 -6.67 13.33
C GLN A 143 5.15 -7.95 13.09
N ALA A 144 6.44 -7.83 12.82
CA ALA A 144 7.36 -8.95 12.63
C ALA A 144 8.77 -8.57 13.07
N ALA A 145 9.57 -9.56 13.50
CA ALA A 145 10.98 -9.37 13.81
C ALA A 145 11.85 -9.26 12.55
N CYS A 146 11.34 -9.73 11.40
CA CYS A 146 12.07 -9.78 10.15
C CYS A 146 11.12 -9.57 8.96
N PRO A 147 11.55 -8.90 7.87
CA PRO A 147 10.73 -8.73 6.68
C PRO A 147 10.24 -10.06 6.09
N HIS A 148 11.08 -11.09 6.08
CA HIS A 148 10.73 -12.42 5.54
C HIS A 148 9.66 -13.16 6.37
N ALA A 149 9.44 -12.78 7.63
CA ALA A 149 8.41 -13.39 8.48
C ALA A 149 7.01 -12.84 8.21
N TRP A 150 6.90 -11.73 7.44
CA TRP A 150 5.62 -11.10 7.12
C TRP A 150 5.07 -11.61 5.80
N LYS A 151 4.09 -12.49 5.85
CA LYS A 151 3.53 -13.17 4.66
C LYS A 151 2.76 -12.27 3.69
N TRP A 152 2.35 -11.07 4.11
CA TRP A 152 1.56 -10.14 3.31
C TRP A 152 2.42 -9.02 2.70
N SER A 153 3.58 -9.42 2.19
CA SER A 153 4.54 -8.54 1.51
C SER A 153 5.07 -9.20 0.26
N THR A 154 5.51 -8.39 -0.69
CA THR A 154 6.25 -8.86 -1.87
C THR A 154 7.71 -9.21 -1.58
N PHE A 155 8.21 -9.04 -0.36
CA PHE A 155 9.61 -9.28 0.01
C PHE A 155 10.14 -10.65 -0.47
N SER A 156 9.37 -11.73 -0.26
CA SER A 156 9.77 -13.07 -0.72
C SER A 156 9.98 -13.18 -2.23
N LYS A 157 9.22 -12.41 -3.03
CA LYS A 157 9.39 -12.36 -4.49
C LYS A 157 10.69 -11.65 -4.88
N TRP A 158 11.10 -10.66 -4.09
CA TRP A 158 12.35 -9.92 -4.32
C TRP A 158 13.57 -10.72 -3.87
N VAL A 159 13.45 -11.49 -2.78
CA VAL A 159 14.47 -12.49 -2.38
C VAL A 159 14.66 -13.54 -3.46
N ALA A 160 13.56 -14.06 -4.03
CA ALA A 160 13.64 -15.06 -5.10
C ALA A 160 14.24 -14.53 -6.43
N ARG A 161 14.42 -13.22 -6.56
CA ARG A 161 15.08 -12.53 -7.69
C ARG A 161 16.48 -12.05 -7.33
N ASP A 162 17.03 -12.48 -6.20
CA ASP A 162 18.34 -12.10 -5.67
C ASP A 162 18.50 -10.57 -5.41
N ALA A 163 17.39 -9.85 -5.29
CA ALA A 163 17.40 -8.42 -5.00
C ALA A 163 17.59 -8.12 -3.50
N TYR A 164 17.29 -9.09 -2.63
CA TYR A 164 17.55 -9.05 -1.19
C TYR A 164 18.06 -10.38 -0.70
N GLU A 165 18.94 -10.33 0.29
CA GLU A 165 19.19 -11.50 1.13
C GLU A 165 17.99 -11.76 2.03
N ARG A 166 17.65 -13.03 2.27
CA ARG A 166 16.56 -13.40 3.17
C ARG A 166 16.73 -12.82 4.59
N SER A 167 17.98 -12.66 5.02
CA SER A 167 18.36 -12.10 6.33
C SER A 167 18.35 -10.58 6.38
N TRP A 168 18.03 -9.89 5.28
CA TRP A 168 18.00 -8.44 5.23
C TRP A 168 17.11 -7.86 6.35
N CYS A 169 17.66 -6.95 7.15
CA CYS A 169 17.01 -6.30 8.29
C CYS A 169 16.31 -7.28 9.25
N CYS A 170 16.90 -8.48 9.43
CA CYS A 170 16.36 -9.52 10.32
C CYS A 170 16.97 -9.44 11.72
N ALA A 171 16.12 -9.35 12.74
CA ALA A 171 16.48 -9.35 14.15
C ALA A 171 16.07 -10.65 14.89
N CYS A 172 15.76 -11.73 14.17
CA CYS A 172 15.28 -12.98 14.79
C CYS A 172 16.32 -13.69 15.66
N ASP A 173 17.60 -13.41 15.49
CA ASP A 173 18.69 -13.95 16.27
C ASP A 173 19.16 -13.03 17.42
N GLY A 174 18.36 -12.00 17.71
CA GLY A 174 18.67 -11.02 18.76
C GLY A 174 19.68 -9.95 18.36
N ARG A 175 20.10 -9.91 17.08
CA ARG A 175 20.95 -8.83 16.58
C ARG A 175 20.21 -7.49 16.58
N VAL A 176 20.92 -6.43 16.94
CA VAL A 176 20.46 -5.06 16.72
C VAL A 176 20.69 -4.74 15.24
N VAL A 177 19.59 -4.59 14.49
CA VAL A 177 19.64 -4.25 13.08
C VAL A 177 19.45 -2.75 12.95
N LYS A 178 20.39 -2.08 12.28
CA LYS A 178 20.20 -0.69 11.89
C LYS A 178 19.10 -0.63 10.83
N PRO A 179 18.01 0.15 11.06
CA PRO A 179 16.99 0.34 10.03
C PRO A 179 17.62 0.99 8.79
N PRO A 180 17.05 0.75 7.60
CA PRO A 180 17.41 1.51 6.41
C PRO A 180 17.18 3.01 6.63
N ASP A 181 17.89 3.82 5.85
CA ASP A 181 17.72 5.27 5.88
C ASP A 181 16.43 5.67 5.16
N PHE A 182 15.51 6.27 5.92
CA PHE A 182 14.23 6.78 5.42
C PHE A 182 14.12 8.30 5.58
N GLU A 183 15.26 9.02 5.62
CA GLU A 183 15.25 10.47 5.68
C GLU A 183 14.40 11.07 4.54
N GLY A 184 13.54 12.02 4.87
CA GLY A 184 12.60 12.64 3.95
C GLY A 184 11.34 11.83 3.65
N MET A 185 11.10 10.70 4.37
CA MET A 185 9.90 9.89 4.22
C MET A 185 8.92 10.03 5.39
N GLU A 186 9.11 10.99 6.29
CA GLU A 186 8.27 11.19 7.48
C GLU A 186 6.81 11.53 7.12
N GLU A 187 6.59 12.16 5.96
CA GLU A 187 5.24 12.48 5.47
C GLU A 187 4.39 11.22 5.20
N LEU A 188 5.02 10.06 5.00
CA LEU A 188 4.34 8.79 4.76
C LEU A 188 3.63 8.24 6.00
N GLU A 189 4.03 8.70 7.18
CA GLU A 189 3.50 8.22 8.46
C GLU A 189 2.22 8.96 8.88
N MET A 190 2.03 10.17 8.37
CA MET A 190 0.89 11.03 8.72
C MET A 190 -0.32 10.83 7.80
N ALA A 191 -0.25 9.92 6.84
CA ALA A 191 -1.32 9.61 5.91
C ALA A 191 -2.42 8.74 6.53
#